data_9584475709e80ab920f6128b0fc117a5
#
_entry.id   9584475709e80ab920f6128b0fc117a5
#
_cell.length_a   1.000
_cell.length_b   1.000
_cell.length_c   1.000
_cell.angle_alpha   90.00
_cell.angle_beta   90.00
_cell.angle_gamma   90.00
#
_symmetry.space_group_name_H-M   'P 1'
#
loop_
_entity.id
_entity.type
_entity.pdbx_description
1 polymer ?
#
loop_
_entity_poly.entity_id
_entity_poly.type
_entity_poly.pdbx_seq_one_letter_code
_entity_poly.pdbx_strand_id
1 'polypeptide(L)'
;MSNKIFVNDLEIEAIIGIFDWEREVKQLIKISYEVEVDIKKAFKSDNIKDTFDYKTTSKKIIKFVEKSSFQLIEALAEKVSKIIMQDERVLNVSLSVSKPGALRGSKEVGLKIFRSR
;
A
#
# COMPACT_ATOMS: atom_id res chain seq x y z
N MET A 1 10.82 21.66 -3.90
CA MET A 1 9.48 21.30 -4.40
C MET A 1 9.29 19.81 -4.33
N SER A 2 8.12 19.40 -3.88
CA SER A 2 7.83 17.98 -3.75
C SER A 2 7.20 17.44 -5.03
N ASN A 3 7.64 16.26 -5.41
CA ASN A 3 7.01 15.49 -6.48
C ASN A 3 6.43 14.22 -5.86
N LYS A 4 5.29 13.81 -6.36
CA LYS A 4 4.60 12.65 -5.80
C LYS A 4 4.26 11.66 -6.89
N ILE A 5 4.49 10.39 -6.59
CA ILE A 5 4.03 9.28 -7.42
C ILE A 5 2.93 8.59 -6.64
N PHE A 6 1.85 8.23 -7.32
CA PHE A 6 0.75 7.55 -6.65
C PHE A 6 0.31 6.30 -7.41
N VAL A 7 -0.19 5.36 -6.64
CA VAL A 7 -0.80 4.12 -7.15
C VAL A 7 -2.15 3.99 -6.46
N ASN A 8 -3.21 3.90 -7.26
CA ASN A 8 -4.56 3.81 -6.75
C ASN A 8 -5.13 2.41 -6.92
N ASP A 9 -5.79 1.93 -5.87
CA ASP A 9 -6.64 0.74 -5.92
C ASP A 9 -5.93 -0.54 -6.39
N LEU A 10 -4.79 -0.84 -5.77
CA LEU A 10 -4.23 -2.18 -5.87
C LEU A 10 -5.21 -3.13 -5.20
N GLU A 11 -5.73 -4.09 -5.96
CA GLU A 11 -6.71 -5.05 -5.48
C GLU A 11 -6.00 -6.37 -5.20
N ILE A 12 -6.10 -6.82 -3.95
CA ILE A 12 -5.38 -8.00 -3.48
C ILE A 12 -6.33 -8.81 -2.62
N GLU A 13 -6.36 -10.12 -2.80
CA GLU A 13 -7.15 -11.00 -1.95
C GLU A 13 -6.25 -11.61 -0.88
N ALA A 14 -6.70 -11.53 0.38
CA ALA A 14 -5.95 -12.05 1.52
C ALA A 14 -6.88 -12.35 2.69
N ILE A 15 -6.34 -13.09 3.65
CA ILE A 15 -7.02 -13.34 4.92
C ILE A 15 -6.86 -12.08 5.78
N ILE A 16 -7.98 -11.52 6.22
CA ILE A 16 -7.98 -10.31 7.05
C ILE A 16 -9.25 -10.28 7.90
N GLY A 17 -9.13 -9.96 9.19
CA GLY A 17 -10.26 -9.82 10.10
C GLY A 17 -10.17 -10.69 11.33
N ILE A 18 -11.07 -10.43 12.29
CA ILE A 18 -11.06 -11.09 13.61
C ILE A 18 -12.10 -12.20 13.74
N PHE A 19 -13.13 -12.20 12.91
CA PHE A 19 -14.20 -13.19 13.00
C PHE A 19 -13.76 -14.54 12.43
N ASP A 20 -14.32 -15.62 12.97
CA ASP A 20 -13.92 -16.98 12.56
C ASP A 20 -14.02 -17.19 11.05
N TRP A 21 -15.11 -16.75 10.43
CA TRP A 21 -15.26 -16.91 8.98
C TRP A 21 -14.22 -16.10 8.19
N GLU A 22 -13.80 -14.95 8.74
CA GLU A 22 -12.76 -14.13 8.10
C GLU A 22 -11.39 -14.79 8.11
N ARG A 23 -11.15 -15.69 9.08
CA ARG A 23 -9.89 -16.42 9.17
C ARG A 23 -9.77 -17.55 8.15
N GLU A 24 -10.87 -17.90 7.49
CA GLU A 24 -10.92 -19.03 6.59
C GLU A 24 -11.07 -18.66 5.12
N VAL A 25 -11.54 -17.46 4.82
CA VAL A 25 -11.78 -17.03 3.44
C VAL A 25 -10.99 -15.77 3.11
N LYS A 26 -10.49 -15.70 1.89
CA LYS A 26 -9.83 -14.50 1.41
C LYS A 26 -10.86 -13.42 1.10
N GLN A 27 -10.52 -12.20 1.42
CA GLN A 27 -11.34 -11.03 1.15
C GLN A 27 -10.56 -10.06 0.27
N LEU A 28 -11.27 -9.25 -0.49
CA LEU A 28 -10.66 -8.21 -1.28
C LEU A 28 -10.16 -7.09 -0.37
N ILE A 29 -8.92 -6.69 -0.58
CA ILE A 29 -8.30 -5.55 0.07
C ILE A 29 -7.86 -4.60 -1.03
N LYS A 30 -8.14 -3.31 -0.86
CA LYS A 30 -7.64 -2.28 -1.77
C LYS A 30 -6.58 -1.46 -1.08
N ILE A 31 -5.46 -1.26 -1.75
CA ILE A 31 -4.35 -0.46 -1.23
C ILE A 31 -4.05 0.65 -2.22
N SER A 32 -4.02 1.87 -1.71
CA SER A 32 -3.59 3.04 -2.47
C SER A 32 -2.48 3.73 -1.72
N TYR A 33 -1.48 4.22 -2.46
CA TYR A 33 -0.43 4.97 -1.81
C TYR A 33 0.07 6.11 -2.67
N GLU A 34 0.58 7.13 -2.00
CA GLU A 34 1.17 8.29 -2.62
C GLU A 34 2.48 8.56 -1.90
N VAL A 35 3.57 8.61 -2.66
CA VAL A 35 4.90 8.82 -2.09
C VAL A 35 5.46 10.15 -2.57
N GLU A 36 6.02 10.91 -1.64
CA GLU A 36 6.86 12.05 -1.99
C GLU A 36 8.26 11.52 -2.23
N VAL A 37 8.84 11.83 -3.39
CA VAL A 37 10.08 11.21 -3.84
C VAL A 37 11.08 12.24 -4.35
N ASP A 38 12.35 11.96 -4.15
CA ASP A 38 13.44 12.73 -4.73
C ASP A 38 13.78 12.11 -6.09
N ILE A 39 13.20 12.67 -7.14
CA ILE A 39 13.32 12.15 -8.51
C ILE A 39 13.70 13.22 -9.52
N LYS A 40 14.32 14.30 -9.08
CA LYS A 40 14.71 15.41 -9.98
C LYS A 40 15.46 14.94 -11.21
N LYS A 41 16.37 14.01 -11.01
CA LYS A 41 17.22 13.50 -12.08
C LYS A 41 16.41 12.77 -13.15
N ALA A 42 15.36 12.05 -12.76
CA ALA A 42 14.53 11.29 -13.67
C ALA A 42 13.84 12.15 -14.72
N PHE A 43 13.48 13.39 -14.37
CA PHE A 43 12.82 14.30 -15.31
C PHE A 43 13.72 14.64 -16.50
N LYS A 44 15.02 14.53 -16.35
CA LYS A 44 15.99 14.81 -17.41
C LYS A 44 16.56 13.56 -18.06
N SER A 45 16.83 12.54 -17.24
CA SER A 45 17.52 11.33 -17.71
C SER A 45 16.60 10.35 -18.43
N ASP A 46 15.32 10.38 -18.08
CA ASP A 46 14.34 9.37 -18.57
C ASP A 46 14.82 7.95 -18.29
N ASN A 47 15.47 7.74 -17.15
CA ASN A 47 16.05 6.45 -16.78
C ASN A 47 15.40 5.93 -15.50
N ILE A 48 14.96 4.67 -15.54
CA ILE A 48 14.32 4.00 -14.39
C ILE A 48 15.20 3.99 -13.13
N LYS A 49 16.52 4.05 -13.29
CA LYS A 49 17.45 4.07 -12.16
C LYS A 49 17.33 5.35 -11.33
N ASP A 50 16.79 6.39 -11.90
CA ASP A 50 16.71 7.71 -11.27
C ASP A 50 15.37 8.01 -10.64
N THR A 51 14.45 7.05 -10.63
CA THR A 51 13.11 7.24 -10.12
C THR A 51 12.69 6.13 -9.15
N PHE A 52 11.54 6.34 -8.51
CA PHE A 52 10.89 5.33 -7.70
C PHE A 52 10.23 4.30 -8.63
N ASP A 53 10.64 3.05 -8.52
CA ASP A 53 10.07 1.97 -9.33
C ASP A 53 8.80 1.43 -8.68
N TYR A 54 7.66 2.04 -9.03
CA TYR A 54 6.37 1.67 -8.45
C TYR A 54 5.97 0.24 -8.81
N LYS A 55 6.42 -0.28 -9.94
CA LYS A 55 6.10 -1.66 -10.33
C LYS A 55 6.77 -2.67 -9.40
N THR A 56 8.05 -2.48 -9.13
CA THR A 56 8.80 -3.35 -8.22
C THR A 56 8.22 -3.29 -6.80
N THR A 57 7.98 -2.09 -6.30
CA THR A 57 7.42 -1.92 -4.95
C THR A 57 6.01 -2.50 -4.86
N SER A 58 5.16 -2.24 -5.85
CA SER A 58 3.79 -2.76 -5.84
C SER A 58 3.76 -4.29 -5.91
N LYS A 59 4.66 -4.90 -6.67
CA LYS A 59 4.78 -6.36 -6.69
C LYS A 59 5.17 -6.92 -5.32
N LYS A 60 6.07 -6.26 -4.60
CA LYS A 60 6.44 -6.67 -3.24
C LYS A 60 5.24 -6.58 -2.30
N ILE A 61 4.45 -5.50 -2.42
CA ILE A 61 3.24 -5.32 -1.62
C ILE A 61 2.25 -6.45 -1.90
N ILE A 62 1.95 -6.70 -3.16
CA ILE A 62 1.00 -7.75 -3.56
C ILE A 62 1.43 -9.09 -3.00
N LYS A 63 2.68 -9.45 -3.20
CA LYS A 63 3.23 -10.74 -2.76
C LYS A 63 3.16 -10.90 -1.24
N PHE A 64 3.48 -9.84 -0.51
CA PHE A 64 3.43 -9.84 0.95
C PHE A 64 1.97 -9.98 1.43
N VAL A 65 1.08 -9.17 0.90
CA VAL A 65 -0.32 -9.13 1.33
C VAL A 65 -1.04 -10.45 1.02
N GLU A 66 -0.80 -11.03 -0.15
CA GLU A 66 -1.41 -12.30 -0.54
C GLU A 66 -1.13 -13.42 0.45
N LYS A 67 0.03 -13.39 1.09
CA LYS A 67 0.47 -14.41 2.05
C LYS A 67 0.16 -14.03 3.49
N SER A 68 -0.35 -12.83 3.72
CA SER A 68 -0.59 -12.32 5.07
C SER A 68 -1.91 -12.83 5.62
N SER A 69 -2.04 -12.78 6.96
CA SER A 69 -3.26 -13.19 7.65
C SER A 69 -3.48 -12.33 8.89
N PHE A 70 -3.35 -11.02 8.73
CA PHE A 70 -3.54 -10.07 9.82
C PHE A 70 -4.99 -10.04 10.29
N GLN A 71 -5.18 -9.76 11.57
CA GLN A 71 -6.51 -9.55 12.14
C GLN A 71 -7.01 -8.13 11.84
N LEU A 72 -6.10 -7.16 11.85
CA LEU A 72 -6.45 -5.74 11.73
C LEU A 72 -5.76 -5.11 10.51
N ILE A 73 -6.49 -4.25 9.82
CA ILE A 73 -5.91 -3.48 8.71
C ILE A 73 -4.82 -2.53 9.19
N GLU A 74 -4.85 -2.12 10.45
CA GLU A 74 -3.79 -1.28 11.05
C GLU A 74 -2.44 -1.97 11.00
N ALA A 75 -2.38 -3.23 11.39
CA ALA A 75 -1.14 -4.00 11.38
C ALA A 75 -0.67 -4.23 9.95
N LEU A 76 -1.59 -4.51 9.03
CA LEU A 76 -1.27 -4.66 7.62
C LEU A 76 -0.69 -3.37 7.06
N ALA A 77 -1.36 -2.24 7.33
CA ALA A 77 -0.92 -0.94 6.84
C ALA A 77 0.50 -0.59 7.31
N GLU A 78 0.81 -0.87 8.57
CA GLU A 78 2.15 -0.61 9.10
C GLU A 78 3.22 -1.38 8.32
N LYS A 79 2.99 -2.65 8.05
CA LYS A 79 3.93 -3.48 7.30
C LYS A 79 4.07 -3.02 5.85
N VAL A 80 2.95 -2.67 5.21
CA VAL A 80 2.99 -2.18 3.83
C VAL A 80 3.76 -0.86 3.75
N SER A 81 3.57 0.04 4.72
CA SER A 81 4.32 1.30 4.75
C SER A 81 5.83 1.06 4.82
N LYS A 82 6.26 0.06 5.58
CA LYS A 82 7.68 -0.29 5.68
C LYS A 82 8.22 -0.84 4.37
N ILE A 83 7.44 -1.61 3.63
CA ILE A 83 7.84 -2.08 2.30
C ILE A 83 8.07 -0.90 1.37
N ILE A 84 7.15 0.05 1.36
CA ILE A 84 7.27 1.25 0.51
C ILE A 84 8.50 2.07 0.89
N MET A 85 8.76 2.23 2.18
CA MET A 85 9.88 3.02 2.70
C MET A 85 11.24 2.34 2.53
N GLN A 86 11.29 1.10 2.04
CA GLN A 86 12.58 0.45 1.71
C GLN A 86 13.32 1.17 0.60
N ASP A 87 12.62 1.84 -0.31
CA ASP A 87 13.26 2.67 -1.32
C ASP A 87 13.67 3.99 -0.69
N GLU A 88 14.98 4.26 -0.69
CA GLU A 88 15.55 5.44 -0.03
C GLU A 88 15.12 6.76 -0.67
N ARG A 89 14.64 6.74 -1.91
CA ARG A 89 14.12 7.93 -2.58
C ARG A 89 12.81 8.40 -1.99
N VAL A 90 12.10 7.50 -1.29
CA VAL A 90 10.82 7.85 -0.68
C VAL A 90 11.05 8.66 0.59
N LEU A 91 10.57 9.89 0.59
CA LEU A 91 10.69 10.80 1.73
C LEU A 91 9.56 10.57 2.73
N ASN A 92 8.36 10.35 2.21
CA ASN A 92 7.20 10.01 3.03
C ASN A 92 6.17 9.28 2.17
N VAL A 93 5.21 8.67 2.84
CA VAL A 93 4.12 7.95 2.19
C VAL A 93 2.79 8.24 2.88
N SER A 94 1.77 8.51 2.06
CA SER A 94 0.37 8.50 2.46
C SER A 94 -0.23 7.21 1.93
N LEU A 95 -0.77 6.39 2.83
CA LEU A 95 -1.22 5.03 2.50
C LEU A 95 -2.65 4.85 2.96
N SER A 96 -3.48 4.26 2.11
CA SER A 96 -4.81 3.83 2.51
C SER A 96 -4.98 2.34 2.26
N VAL A 97 -5.62 1.68 3.22
CA VAL A 97 -5.98 0.26 3.14
C VAL A 97 -7.46 0.16 3.41
N SER A 98 -8.21 -0.44 2.51
CA SER A 98 -9.65 -0.57 2.69
C SER A 98 -10.13 -1.99 2.44
N LYS A 99 -11.27 -2.30 3.05
CA LYS A 99 -11.99 -3.58 2.91
C LYS A 99 -13.36 -3.26 2.31
N PRO A 100 -13.56 -3.46 1.01
CA PRO A 100 -14.88 -3.28 0.41
C PRO A 100 -15.89 -4.24 1.03
N GLY A 101 -17.08 -3.72 1.30
CA GLY A 101 -18.16 -4.54 1.85
C GLY A 101 -18.01 -5.00 3.28
N ALA A 102 -17.04 -4.48 4.03
CA ALA A 102 -16.80 -4.90 5.41
C ALA A 102 -17.90 -4.48 6.37
N LEU A 103 -18.61 -3.42 6.05
CA LEU A 103 -19.69 -2.90 6.89
C LEU A 103 -20.95 -2.76 6.04
N ARG A 104 -22.04 -3.35 6.54
CA ARG A 104 -23.34 -3.24 5.87
C ARG A 104 -23.75 -1.78 5.78
N GLY A 105 -24.13 -1.34 4.57
CA GLY A 105 -24.53 0.03 4.33
C GLY A 105 -23.41 0.95 3.90
N SER A 106 -22.16 0.48 3.90
CA SER A 106 -21.01 1.23 3.43
C SER A 106 -20.33 0.51 2.28
N LYS A 107 -19.86 1.26 1.31
CA LYS A 107 -19.09 0.67 0.19
C LYS A 107 -17.78 0.07 0.67
N GLU A 108 -17.11 0.75 1.59
CA GLU A 108 -15.84 0.28 2.11
C GLU A 108 -15.54 0.93 3.46
N VAL A 109 -14.76 0.20 4.23
CA VAL A 109 -14.19 0.70 5.49
C VAL A 109 -12.68 0.63 5.34
N GLY A 110 -11.98 1.64 5.79
CA GLY A 110 -10.54 1.66 5.62
C GLY A 110 -9.82 2.53 6.61
N LEU A 111 -8.51 2.55 6.46
CA LEU A 111 -7.57 3.29 7.29
C LEU A 111 -6.66 4.10 6.39
N LYS A 112 -6.38 5.33 6.79
CA LYS A 112 -5.38 6.18 6.14
C LYS A 112 -4.28 6.48 7.14
N ILE A 113 -3.03 6.29 6.73
CA ILE A 113 -1.88 6.61 7.57
C ILE A 113 -0.86 7.41 6.77
N PHE A 114 -0.04 8.16 7.50
CA PHE A 114 1.08 8.90 6.95
C PHE A 114 2.34 8.49 7.70
N ARG A 115 3.41 8.22 6.96
CA ARG A 115 4.72 7.88 7.54
C ARG A 115 5.81 8.67 6.85
N SER A 116 6.75 9.16 7.63
CA SER A 116 7.86 9.98 7.16
C SER A 116 9.16 9.41 7.73
N ARG A 117 10.25 9.64 7.01
CA ARG A 117 11.57 9.27 7.51
C ARG A 117 11.95 10.12 8.73
#